data_6862c4efa0204fa54bae75f827fe28ac
#
_entry.id   6862c4efa0204fa54bae75f827fe28ac
#
_cell.length_a   1.000
_cell.length_b   1.000
_cell.length_c   1.000
_cell.angle_alpha   90.00
_cell.angle_beta   90.00
_cell.angle_gamma   90.00
#
_symmetry.space_group_name_H-M   'P 1'
#
loop_
_entity.id
_entity.type
_entity.pdbx_description
1 polymer ?
#
loop_
_entity_poly.entity_id
_entity_poly.type
_entity_poly.pdbx_seq_one_letter_code
_entity_poly.pdbx_strand_id
1 'polypeptide(L)'
;MCTPEGSANARTEIRTAAGSRRRGGGRLAGMLAAAVLLGSALTGCSSAAASPEADKLARTSAPSPIAPTESRSPEPARVGNATAAPSWLGTRVLPVGPQGTAAARQTPPELRNRSIITADELPPPADGRFHATVQAVPADVLARSSWTKNCPVAASDLRYLTVVFRGFDGRAHTGELLANARVADDLVTVFKRLFAADFPIERMRISSAAALNAPSTGDGNTTEVFACRPVRGKKGWSQHAYGLAVDLNPFQNPYRKGEVVLPELATSYLDRADARPGMAQPREEAVRAFAAIGWGWGGDYRSLKDYMHFSATGG
;
A
#
# COMPACT_ATOMS: atom_id res chain seq x y z
N MET A 1 -31.55 32.11 56.51
CA MET A 1 -32.58 31.35 57.23
C MET A 1 -32.94 30.14 56.40
N CYS A 2 -32.78 28.97 57.03
CA CYS A 2 -33.26 27.62 56.67
C CYS A 2 -32.60 26.92 55.48
N THR A 3 -31.61 26.10 55.79
CA THR A 3 -31.45 24.70 55.40
C THR A 3 -32.51 23.79 56.13
N PRO A 4 -32.61 22.42 55.94
CA PRO A 4 -31.87 21.46 55.12
C PRO A 4 -32.75 20.29 54.57
N GLU A 5 -32.02 19.25 54.08
CA GLU A 5 -32.32 17.81 54.10
C GLU A 5 -33.11 17.15 52.97
N GLY A 6 -32.49 16.10 52.41
CA GLY A 6 -33.05 14.81 52.19
C GLY A 6 -32.22 13.86 51.31
N SER A 7 -31.45 13.04 51.98
CA SER A 7 -30.76 11.84 51.51
C SER A 7 -31.71 10.82 50.91
N ALA A 8 -31.32 10.12 49.82
CA ALA A 8 -31.72 8.69 49.60
C ALA A 8 -30.71 7.99 48.73
N ASN A 9 -29.93 7.12 49.38
CA ASN A 9 -29.15 5.99 48.82
C ASN A 9 -30.09 4.98 48.16
N ALA A 10 -29.77 4.54 46.96
CA ALA A 10 -30.23 3.26 46.45
C ALA A 10 -29.04 2.45 45.90
N ARG A 11 -28.54 1.56 46.75
CA ARG A 11 -27.71 0.41 46.33
C ARG A 11 -28.61 -0.54 45.57
N THR A 12 -28.19 -1.00 44.39
CA THR A 12 -28.76 -2.21 43.77
C THR A 12 -27.62 -3.17 43.43
N GLU A 13 -27.84 -4.34 43.89
CA GLU A 13 -26.93 -5.48 44.03
C GLU A 13 -26.54 -6.11 42.71
N ILE A 14 -25.32 -6.62 42.72
CA ILE A 14 -24.73 -7.53 41.73
C ILE A 14 -25.41 -8.89 41.86
N ARG A 15 -25.98 -9.41 40.77
CA ARG A 15 -26.35 -10.80 40.63
C ARG A 15 -25.39 -11.48 39.64
N THR A 16 -24.48 -12.24 40.20
CA THR A 16 -23.73 -13.31 39.57
C THR A 16 -24.66 -14.47 39.21
N ALA A 17 -24.65 -14.91 37.96
CA ALA A 17 -25.19 -16.20 37.54
C ALA A 17 -24.05 -17.02 36.92
N ALA A 18 -23.65 -18.03 37.68
CA ALA A 18 -22.78 -19.11 37.24
C ALA A 18 -23.64 -20.29 36.76
N GLY A 19 -23.12 -21.04 35.83
CA GLY A 19 -23.61 -22.36 35.39
C GLY A 19 -23.71 -22.42 33.87
N SER A 20 -23.24 -23.38 33.15
CA SER A 20 -22.95 -24.78 33.41
C SER A 20 -22.14 -25.32 32.21
N ARG A 21 -21.17 -26.15 32.54
CA ARG A 21 -20.39 -26.97 31.60
C ARG A 21 -21.28 -28.04 30.96
N ARG A 22 -21.14 -28.27 29.64
CA ARG A 22 -21.34 -29.63 29.09
C ARG A 22 -20.17 -29.99 28.19
N ARG A 23 -19.48 -31.03 28.60
CA ARG A 23 -18.54 -31.83 27.83
C ARG A 23 -19.34 -32.78 26.94
N GLY A 24 -18.90 -32.93 25.69
CA GLY A 24 -19.34 -33.96 24.79
C GLY A 24 -18.17 -34.31 23.90
N GLY A 25 -17.54 -35.39 24.22
CA GLY A 25 -16.52 -36.09 23.52
C GLY A 25 -17.11 -36.96 22.41
N GLY A 26 -16.33 -37.12 21.38
CA GLY A 26 -16.58 -38.03 20.27
C GLY A 26 -15.29 -38.29 19.55
N ARG A 27 -14.63 -39.39 19.90
CA ARG A 27 -13.52 -40.03 19.17
C ARG A 27 -14.09 -40.87 18.03
N LEU A 28 -13.40 -40.94 16.91
CA LEU A 28 -13.24 -42.05 15.96
C LEU A 28 -12.22 -41.55 14.93
N ALA A 29 -11.03 -42.00 14.80
CA ALA A 29 -10.33 -43.24 14.47
C ALA A 29 -10.74 -43.85 13.12
N GLY A 30 -9.77 -43.99 12.24
CA GLY A 30 -9.82 -44.82 11.03
C GLY A 30 -8.98 -44.20 9.89
N MET A 31 -7.90 -44.69 9.74
CA MET A 31 -7.20 -45.80 9.04
C MET A 31 -6.60 -45.37 7.70
N LEU A 32 -5.29 -45.48 7.65
CA LEU A 32 -4.31 -45.88 6.68
C LEU A 32 -4.85 -46.54 5.37
N ALA A 33 -4.27 -46.12 4.25
CA ALA A 33 -3.86 -47.03 3.18
C ALA A 33 -2.64 -46.43 2.45
N ALA A 34 -1.53 -47.13 2.58
CA ALA A 34 -0.32 -47.02 1.79
C ALA A 34 -0.51 -47.85 0.53
N ALA A 35 -0.08 -47.35 -0.60
CA ALA A 35 0.20 -48.17 -1.79
C ALA A 35 1.54 -47.75 -2.40
N VAL A 36 2.52 -48.62 -2.22
CA VAL A 36 3.80 -48.70 -2.91
C VAL A 36 3.57 -49.44 -4.20
N LEU A 37 4.07 -48.96 -5.32
CA LEU A 37 4.40 -49.78 -6.47
C LEU A 37 5.71 -49.30 -7.13
N LEU A 38 6.65 -50.25 -7.12
CA LEU A 38 7.93 -50.31 -7.79
C LEU A 38 7.78 -50.56 -9.29
N GLY A 39 8.84 -50.24 -9.98
CA GLY A 39 9.24 -50.86 -11.27
C GLY A 39 9.40 -49.80 -12.37
N SER A 40 10.38 -49.78 -13.22
CA SER A 40 11.55 -50.60 -13.50
C SER A 40 12.48 -49.78 -14.40
N ALA A 41 13.76 -50.00 -14.25
CA ALA A 41 14.83 -49.50 -15.09
C ALA A 41 14.81 -50.20 -16.49
N LEU A 42 15.21 -49.46 -17.50
CA LEU A 42 15.81 -50.06 -18.71
C LEU A 42 16.99 -49.20 -19.19
N THR A 43 18.12 -49.82 -19.11
CA THR A 43 19.42 -49.51 -19.70
C THR A 43 19.39 -49.70 -21.22
N GLY A 44 20.10 -48.85 -21.91
CA GLY A 44 20.41 -48.99 -23.32
C GLY A 44 21.72 -48.31 -23.68
N CYS A 45 22.79 -49.10 -23.75
CA CYS A 45 24.13 -48.72 -24.21
C CYS A 45 24.25 -48.75 -25.73
N SER A 46 25.33 -48.15 -26.20
CA SER A 46 26.07 -48.36 -27.47
C SER A 46 25.87 -47.25 -28.50
N SER A 47 26.87 -46.78 -29.24
CA SER A 47 28.27 -47.18 -29.49
C SER A 47 29.01 -46.00 -30.13
N ALA A 48 30.30 -46.04 -30.00
CA ALA A 48 31.31 -45.22 -30.66
C ALA A 48 31.53 -45.57 -32.14
N ALA A 49 31.98 -44.61 -32.96
CA ALA A 49 32.89 -44.75 -34.08
C ALA A 49 33.36 -43.37 -34.52
N ALA A 50 34.57 -42.99 -34.24
CA ALA A 50 35.78 -43.00 -35.03
C ALA A 50 35.83 -41.96 -36.18
N SER A 51 36.86 -41.11 -36.06
CA SER A 51 37.38 -40.16 -37.07
C SER A 51 37.96 -40.88 -38.29
N PRO A 52 38.24 -40.15 -39.39
CA PRO A 52 39.65 -39.85 -39.61
C PRO A 52 39.98 -38.42 -40.13
N GLU A 53 41.25 -38.10 -39.95
CA GLU A 53 42.08 -37.00 -40.42
C GLU A 53 41.98 -36.65 -41.89
N ALA A 54 42.25 -35.43 -42.25
CA ALA A 54 43.29 -34.96 -43.19
C ALA A 54 43.21 -33.40 -43.34
N ASP A 55 44.15 -32.71 -42.86
CA ASP A 55 45.32 -32.09 -43.55
C ASP A 55 45.11 -30.67 -44.13
N LYS A 56 45.97 -29.82 -43.57
CA LYS A 56 46.66 -28.66 -44.14
C LYS A 56 45.87 -27.56 -44.87
N LEU A 57 45.94 -26.35 -44.30
CA LEU A 57 46.78 -25.29 -44.94
C LEU A 57 46.81 -24.07 -44.02
N ALA A 58 48.01 -23.75 -43.58
CA ALA A 58 48.37 -22.53 -42.90
C ALA A 58 48.07 -21.32 -43.80
N ARG A 59 47.26 -20.35 -43.32
CA ARG A 59 47.31 -18.98 -43.78
C ARG A 59 47.51 -18.07 -42.58
N THR A 60 48.68 -17.54 -42.51
CA THR A 60 49.09 -16.45 -41.65
C THR A 60 48.18 -15.23 -41.95
N SER A 61 47.33 -14.91 -41.02
CA SER A 61 46.60 -13.64 -41.05
C SER A 61 47.18 -12.71 -40.02
N ALA A 62 47.62 -11.55 -40.46
CA ALA A 62 48.13 -10.47 -39.63
C ALA A 62 47.10 -10.03 -38.59
N PRO A 63 47.52 -9.51 -37.41
CA PRO A 63 46.59 -9.00 -36.41
C PRO A 63 45.96 -7.70 -36.94
N SER A 64 44.60 -7.69 -36.98
CA SER A 64 43.83 -6.51 -37.19
C SER A 64 43.98 -5.54 -36.01
N PRO A 65 44.02 -4.22 -36.23
CA PRO A 65 44.16 -3.24 -35.16
C PRO A 65 42.89 -3.32 -34.26
N ILE A 66 43.15 -3.40 -32.96
CA ILE A 66 42.14 -3.27 -31.92
C ILE A 66 41.51 -1.89 -32.04
N ALA A 67 40.22 -1.81 -32.42
CA ALA A 67 39.45 -0.59 -32.35
C ALA A 67 39.36 -0.15 -30.89
N PRO A 68 39.42 1.16 -30.60
CA PRO A 68 39.27 1.64 -29.22
C PRO A 68 37.89 1.21 -28.71
N THR A 69 37.90 0.52 -27.57
CA THR A 69 36.69 0.20 -26.81
C THR A 69 36.04 1.53 -26.44
N GLU A 70 34.99 1.94 -27.17
CA GLU A 70 34.13 3.01 -26.73
C GLU A 70 33.61 2.62 -25.34
N SER A 71 34.01 3.42 -24.37
CA SER A 71 33.44 3.41 -23.03
C SER A 71 31.95 3.68 -23.17
N ARG A 72 31.13 2.63 -23.21
CA ARG A 72 29.67 2.78 -23.09
C ARG A 72 29.42 3.47 -21.76
N SER A 73 29.02 4.73 -21.82
CA SER A 73 28.35 5.38 -20.72
C SER A 73 27.26 4.44 -20.20
N PRO A 74 27.09 4.29 -18.88
CA PRO A 74 26.03 3.44 -18.36
C PRO A 74 24.71 3.93 -18.97
N GLU A 75 24.02 3.02 -19.67
CA GLU A 75 22.68 3.25 -20.19
C GLU A 75 21.81 3.76 -19.02
N PRO A 76 21.13 4.91 -19.13
CA PRO A 76 20.27 5.38 -18.06
C PRO A 76 19.31 4.26 -17.72
N ALA A 77 19.26 3.87 -16.44
CA ALA A 77 18.35 2.86 -15.93
C ALA A 77 16.98 3.11 -16.56
N ARG A 78 16.37 2.08 -17.16
CA ARG A 78 15.07 2.19 -17.83
C ARG A 78 14.12 2.86 -16.87
N VAL A 79 13.80 4.12 -17.14
CA VAL A 79 12.69 4.83 -16.54
C VAL A 79 11.49 3.97 -16.92
N GLY A 80 10.80 3.37 -15.95
CA GLY A 80 9.59 2.59 -16.23
C GLY A 80 8.68 3.40 -17.18
N ASN A 81 7.68 2.82 -17.82
CA ASN A 81 6.79 3.45 -18.79
C ASN A 81 5.98 4.64 -18.20
N ALA A 82 6.52 5.33 -17.19
CA ALA A 82 5.89 6.48 -16.56
C ALA A 82 5.92 7.69 -17.47
N THR A 83 4.81 8.42 -17.49
CA THR A 83 4.61 9.61 -18.30
C THR A 83 4.56 10.87 -17.44
N ALA A 84 4.80 12.02 -18.04
CA ALA A 84 4.57 13.29 -17.36
C ALA A 84 3.09 13.42 -16.97
N ALA A 85 2.83 14.04 -15.82
CA ALA A 85 1.46 14.32 -15.39
C ALA A 85 0.76 15.24 -16.43
N PRO A 86 -0.51 14.96 -16.78
CA PRO A 86 -1.30 15.90 -17.55
C PRO A 86 -1.36 17.26 -16.85
N SER A 87 -1.27 18.37 -17.60
CA SER A 87 -1.25 19.72 -17.01
C SER A 87 -2.49 20.08 -16.19
N TRP A 88 -3.61 19.40 -16.42
CA TRP A 88 -4.85 19.59 -15.69
C TRP A 88 -4.97 18.76 -14.39
N LEU A 89 -4.05 17.82 -14.16
CA LEU A 89 -4.10 16.95 -12.98
C LEU A 89 -4.06 17.77 -11.70
N GLY A 90 -4.98 17.49 -10.77
CA GLY A 90 -5.11 18.20 -9.51
C GLY A 90 -5.70 19.62 -9.61
N THR A 91 -6.15 20.08 -10.80
CA THR A 91 -6.65 21.45 -10.99
C THR A 91 -8.13 21.56 -11.34
N ARG A 92 -8.71 20.50 -11.90
CA ARG A 92 -10.11 20.48 -12.36
C ARG A 92 -11.04 20.13 -11.21
N VAL A 93 -11.58 21.13 -10.54
CA VAL A 93 -12.57 20.93 -9.46
C VAL A 93 -13.84 20.29 -10.03
N LEU A 94 -14.27 19.21 -9.38
CA LEU A 94 -15.52 18.53 -9.72
C LEU A 94 -16.71 19.19 -9.02
N PRO A 95 -17.86 19.35 -9.70
CA PRO A 95 -19.06 19.85 -9.05
C PRO A 95 -19.55 18.87 -7.99
N VAL A 96 -19.82 19.37 -6.79
CA VAL A 96 -20.35 18.59 -5.68
C VAL A 96 -21.84 18.35 -5.89
N GLY A 97 -22.25 17.10 -5.82
CA GLY A 97 -23.64 16.69 -5.93
C GLY A 97 -24.41 16.89 -4.60
N PRO A 98 -25.73 16.61 -4.58
CA PRO A 98 -26.60 16.81 -3.43
C PRO A 98 -26.17 16.03 -2.18
N GLN A 99 -25.40 14.96 -2.34
CA GLN A 99 -24.91 14.12 -1.24
C GLN A 99 -23.55 14.55 -0.67
N GLY A 100 -23.06 15.74 -1.04
CA GLY A 100 -21.78 16.28 -0.58
C GLY A 100 -20.55 15.59 -1.21
N THR A 101 -20.73 14.79 -2.26
CA THR A 101 -19.66 14.17 -3.07
C THR A 101 -19.87 14.50 -4.53
N ALA A 102 -18.80 14.59 -5.31
CA ALA A 102 -18.94 14.65 -6.77
C ALA A 102 -19.36 13.27 -7.30
N ALA A 103 -20.04 13.26 -8.44
CA ALA A 103 -20.41 12.02 -9.12
C ALA A 103 -19.17 11.35 -9.70
N ALA A 104 -19.13 10.01 -9.63
CA ALA A 104 -18.15 9.22 -10.34
C ALA A 104 -18.23 9.48 -11.85
N ARG A 105 -17.09 9.56 -12.51
CA ARG A 105 -16.99 9.82 -13.95
C ARG A 105 -16.08 8.80 -14.61
N GLN A 106 -16.27 8.60 -15.90
CA GLN A 106 -15.38 7.78 -16.70
C GLN A 106 -13.95 8.31 -16.56
N THR A 107 -13.01 7.39 -16.31
CA THR A 107 -11.59 7.73 -16.24
C THR A 107 -11.12 8.33 -17.57
N PRO A 108 -10.51 9.52 -17.55
CA PRO A 108 -9.91 10.12 -18.74
C PRO A 108 -8.90 9.17 -19.39
N PRO A 109 -8.77 9.17 -20.73
CA PRO A 109 -7.84 8.27 -21.44
C PRO A 109 -6.42 8.28 -20.87
N GLU A 110 -5.90 9.45 -20.49
CA GLU A 110 -4.55 9.67 -19.98
C GLU A 110 -4.34 9.01 -18.60
N LEU A 111 -5.42 8.73 -17.85
CA LEU A 111 -5.36 8.13 -16.51
C LEU A 111 -5.82 6.66 -16.48
N ARG A 112 -6.22 6.06 -17.61
CA ARG A 112 -6.68 4.66 -17.64
C ARG A 112 -5.59 3.68 -17.22
N ASN A 113 -4.35 3.96 -17.62
CA ASN A 113 -3.15 3.22 -17.24
C ASN A 113 -2.20 4.16 -16.51
N ARG A 114 -2.70 4.76 -15.41
CA ARG A 114 -1.97 5.81 -14.69
C ARG A 114 -0.65 5.31 -14.16
N SER A 115 0.41 5.79 -14.80
CA SER A 115 1.81 5.60 -14.43
C SER A 115 2.50 6.94 -14.62
N ILE A 116 2.46 7.77 -13.58
CA ILE A 116 2.96 9.15 -13.63
C ILE A 116 4.34 9.18 -12.99
N ILE A 117 5.26 9.95 -13.60
CA ILE A 117 6.58 10.21 -13.02
C ILE A 117 6.39 10.79 -11.63
N THR A 118 6.99 10.14 -10.64
CA THR A 118 6.91 10.56 -9.25
C THR A 118 7.74 11.82 -9.04
N ALA A 119 7.14 12.85 -8.43
CA ALA A 119 7.84 14.06 -8.06
C ALA A 119 8.59 13.86 -6.73
N ASP A 120 9.83 14.33 -6.66
CA ASP A 120 10.59 14.37 -5.41
C ASP A 120 10.09 15.52 -4.53
N GLU A 121 9.35 15.20 -3.45
CA GLU A 121 8.93 16.17 -2.42
C GLU A 121 9.98 16.30 -1.32
N LEU A 122 10.78 15.26 -1.09
CA LEU A 122 11.98 15.23 -0.25
C LEU A 122 13.16 14.75 -1.08
N PRO A 123 14.41 15.05 -0.69
CA PRO A 123 15.59 14.56 -1.41
C PRO A 123 15.54 13.03 -1.56
N PRO A 124 15.69 12.50 -2.78
CA PRO A 124 15.74 11.06 -3.00
C PRO A 124 17.00 10.45 -2.37
N PRO A 125 17.01 9.13 -2.05
CA PRO A 125 18.18 8.49 -1.49
C PRO A 125 19.33 8.46 -2.51
N ALA A 126 20.52 8.92 -2.10
CA ALA A 126 21.69 9.03 -2.99
C ALA A 126 22.18 7.67 -3.52
N ASP A 127 21.93 6.58 -2.78
CA ASP A 127 22.36 5.22 -3.12
C ASP A 127 21.24 4.37 -3.76
N GLY A 128 20.04 4.95 -3.94
CA GLY A 128 18.88 4.27 -4.50
C GLY A 128 18.35 3.10 -3.67
N ARG A 129 18.81 2.96 -2.40
CA ARG A 129 18.41 1.87 -1.51
C ARG A 129 17.29 2.28 -0.57
N PHE A 130 16.68 1.28 0.07
CA PHE A 130 15.68 1.52 1.09
C PHE A 130 16.31 2.09 2.36
N HIS A 131 15.79 3.24 2.79
CA HIS A 131 16.05 3.86 4.07
C HIS A 131 14.73 4.28 4.71
N ALA A 132 14.70 4.30 6.03
CA ALA A 132 13.58 4.85 6.78
C ALA A 132 14.08 5.45 8.10
N THR A 133 13.37 6.47 8.57
CA THR A 133 13.57 7.02 9.91
C THR A 133 12.24 7.05 10.65
N VAL A 134 12.30 6.87 11.96
CA VAL A 134 11.15 7.03 12.87
C VAL A 134 11.59 7.94 14.01
N GLN A 135 10.89 9.06 14.19
CA GLN A 135 11.25 10.03 15.23
C GLN A 135 10.03 10.73 15.81
N ALA A 136 10.20 11.44 16.92
CA ALA A 136 9.16 12.35 17.42
C ALA A 136 8.79 13.36 16.33
N VAL A 137 7.53 13.79 16.31
CA VAL A 137 7.05 14.72 15.27
C VAL A 137 7.70 16.09 15.50
N PRO A 138 8.48 16.62 14.55
CA PRO A 138 9.00 17.98 14.64
C PRO A 138 7.86 19.02 14.64
N ALA A 139 8.07 20.16 15.29
CA ALA A 139 7.02 21.17 15.46
C ALA A 139 6.54 21.75 14.12
N ASP A 140 7.44 21.95 13.16
CA ASP A 140 7.12 22.43 11.81
C ASP A 140 6.33 21.38 11.01
N VAL A 141 6.66 20.09 11.15
CA VAL A 141 5.93 18.98 10.55
C VAL A 141 4.52 18.90 11.13
N LEU A 142 4.38 19.01 12.45
CA LEU A 142 3.07 19.02 13.11
C LEU A 142 2.21 20.20 12.64
N ALA A 143 2.81 21.39 12.54
CA ALA A 143 2.12 22.61 12.13
C ALA A 143 1.59 22.57 10.68
N ARG A 144 2.25 21.86 9.75
CA ARG A 144 1.78 21.69 8.37
C ARG A 144 0.89 20.48 8.16
N SER A 145 0.68 19.66 9.19
CA SER A 145 -0.21 18.51 9.14
C SER A 145 -1.68 18.89 9.35
N SER A 146 -2.56 17.92 9.32
CA SER A 146 -3.97 18.08 9.68
C SER A 146 -4.22 17.97 11.19
N TRP A 147 -3.18 17.77 12.01
CA TRP A 147 -3.35 17.60 13.45
C TRP A 147 -3.80 18.89 14.13
N THR A 148 -4.76 18.76 15.03
CA THR A 148 -5.22 19.81 15.96
C THR A 148 -5.43 19.21 17.33
N LYS A 149 -5.61 20.06 18.36
CA LYS A 149 -5.93 19.62 19.72
C LYS A 149 -7.25 18.85 19.84
N ASN A 150 -8.11 18.93 18.83
CA ASN A 150 -9.40 18.22 18.77
C ASN A 150 -9.28 16.82 18.14
N CYS A 151 -8.11 16.45 17.61
CA CYS A 151 -7.88 15.11 17.08
C CYS A 151 -7.89 14.08 18.21
N PRO A 152 -8.32 12.85 17.96
CA PRO A 152 -8.47 11.82 19.00
C PRO A 152 -7.14 11.22 19.46
N VAL A 153 -6.02 11.59 18.85
CA VAL A 153 -4.66 11.15 19.19
C VAL A 153 -3.83 12.35 19.65
N ALA A 154 -3.07 12.19 20.71
CA ALA A 154 -2.13 13.21 21.15
C ALA A 154 -0.94 13.33 20.18
N ALA A 155 -0.39 14.54 20.01
CA ALA A 155 0.80 14.74 19.17
C ALA A 155 2.00 13.89 19.62
N SER A 156 2.13 13.69 20.95
CA SER A 156 3.18 12.83 21.54
C SER A 156 3.08 11.35 21.15
N ASP A 157 1.87 10.90 20.78
CA ASP A 157 1.60 9.52 20.38
C ASP A 157 1.77 9.30 18.86
N LEU A 158 2.11 10.36 18.13
CA LEU A 158 2.47 10.28 16.72
C LEU A 158 3.99 10.19 16.55
N ARG A 159 4.39 9.59 15.44
CA ARG A 159 5.78 9.58 14.94
C ARG A 159 5.82 10.14 13.53
N TYR A 160 6.88 10.86 13.25
CA TYR A 160 7.23 11.27 11.90
C TYR A 160 8.14 10.22 11.29
N LEU A 161 7.71 9.70 10.14
CA LEU A 161 8.46 8.73 9.36
C LEU A 161 8.92 9.38 8.07
N THR A 162 10.18 9.20 7.71
CA THR A 162 10.62 9.30 6.32
C THR A 162 10.84 7.89 5.79
N VAL A 163 10.38 7.60 4.58
CA VAL A 163 10.40 6.24 4.03
C VAL A 163 10.75 6.30 2.55
N VAL A 164 11.74 5.52 2.15
CA VAL A 164 12.04 5.37 0.72
C VAL A 164 11.01 4.42 0.08
N PHE A 165 10.52 4.80 -1.07
CA PHE A 165 9.57 4.01 -1.86
C PHE A 165 9.98 3.97 -3.34
N ARG A 166 9.43 3.02 -4.09
CA ARG A 166 9.62 2.92 -5.53
C ARG A 166 8.54 3.73 -6.24
N GLY A 167 8.93 4.69 -7.09
CA GLY A 167 8.00 5.44 -7.94
C GLY A 167 7.50 4.63 -9.14
N PHE A 168 6.47 5.11 -9.84
CA PHE A 168 6.02 4.52 -11.10
C PHE A 168 7.07 4.66 -12.21
N ASP A 169 8.00 5.57 -12.07
CA ASP A 169 9.18 5.74 -12.93
C ASP A 169 10.31 4.73 -12.62
N GLY A 170 10.10 3.83 -11.65
CA GLY A 170 11.07 2.82 -11.22
C GLY A 170 12.20 3.38 -10.35
N ARG A 171 12.23 4.69 -10.08
CA ARG A 171 13.25 5.32 -9.24
C ARG A 171 12.90 5.19 -7.75
N ALA A 172 13.90 5.35 -6.90
CA ALA A 172 13.73 5.48 -5.47
C ALA A 172 13.46 6.94 -5.10
N HIS A 173 12.41 7.18 -4.35
CA HIS A 173 11.96 8.47 -3.84
C HIS A 173 11.86 8.42 -2.31
N THR A 174 11.90 9.58 -1.66
CA THR A 174 11.66 9.66 -0.21
C THR A 174 10.29 10.29 0.04
N GLY A 175 9.44 9.58 0.77
CA GLY A 175 8.16 10.07 1.24
C GLY A 175 8.16 10.33 2.74
N GLU A 176 7.08 10.93 3.21
CA GLU A 176 6.88 11.25 4.63
C GLU A 176 5.48 10.89 5.12
N LEU A 177 5.41 10.42 6.35
CA LEU A 177 4.17 9.99 6.98
C LEU A 177 4.11 10.42 8.45
N LEU A 178 2.89 10.62 8.97
CA LEU A 178 2.62 10.65 10.39
C LEU A 178 1.85 9.40 10.77
N ALA A 179 2.36 8.60 11.70
CA ALA A 179 1.73 7.37 12.14
C ALA A 179 1.67 7.30 13.67
N ASN A 180 0.76 6.51 14.21
CA ASN A 180 0.76 6.22 15.64
C ASN A 180 2.07 5.54 16.05
N ALA A 181 2.62 5.93 17.19
CA ALA A 181 3.90 5.41 17.70
C ALA A 181 3.92 3.87 17.81
N ARG A 182 2.77 3.27 18.14
CA ARG A 182 2.66 1.82 18.35
C ARG A 182 2.73 0.98 17.06
N VAL A 183 2.61 1.61 15.88
CA VAL A 183 2.62 0.92 14.58
C VAL A 183 3.70 1.46 13.62
N ALA A 184 4.48 2.44 14.06
CA ALA A 184 5.44 3.12 13.21
C ALA A 184 6.50 2.16 12.63
N ASP A 185 7.08 1.30 13.46
CA ASP A 185 8.11 0.32 13.04
C ASP A 185 7.52 -0.80 12.16
N ASP A 186 6.28 -1.20 12.43
CA ASP A 186 5.56 -2.15 11.59
C ASP A 186 5.32 -1.58 10.19
N LEU A 187 4.95 -0.29 10.08
CA LEU A 187 4.79 0.38 8.80
C LEU A 187 6.13 0.50 8.03
N VAL A 188 7.24 0.77 8.72
CA VAL A 188 8.58 0.71 8.08
C VAL A 188 8.82 -0.68 7.47
N THR A 189 8.46 -1.74 8.19
CA THR A 189 8.59 -3.12 7.69
C THR A 189 7.71 -3.35 6.46
N VAL A 190 6.47 -2.86 6.46
CA VAL A 190 5.57 -2.94 5.29
C VAL A 190 6.19 -2.24 4.09
N PHE A 191 6.58 -0.96 4.22
CA PHE A 191 7.13 -0.20 3.09
C PHE A 191 8.46 -0.76 2.60
N LYS A 192 9.28 -1.34 3.47
CA LYS A 192 10.49 -2.08 3.06
C LYS A 192 10.16 -3.27 2.16
N ARG A 193 9.09 -4.01 2.47
CA ARG A 193 8.63 -5.12 1.64
C ARG A 193 8.07 -4.64 0.31
N LEU A 194 7.29 -3.55 0.29
CA LEU A 194 6.77 -2.96 -0.94
C LEU A 194 7.93 -2.47 -1.84
N PHE A 195 8.95 -1.83 -1.24
CA PHE A 195 10.14 -1.40 -1.96
C PHE A 195 10.90 -2.57 -2.59
N ALA A 196 11.09 -3.66 -1.83
CA ALA A 196 11.78 -4.87 -2.30
C ALA A 196 11.01 -5.63 -3.40
N ALA A 197 9.68 -5.46 -3.45
CA ALA A 197 8.80 -6.03 -4.46
C ALA A 197 8.60 -5.10 -5.67
N ASP A 198 9.33 -3.99 -5.75
CA ASP A 198 9.18 -2.95 -6.77
C ASP A 198 7.73 -2.47 -6.92
N PHE A 199 6.94 -2.48 -5.81
CA PHE A 199 5.56 -2.00 -5.80
C PHE A 199 5.56 -0.47 -5.95
N PRO A 200 5.01 0.10 -7.04
CA PRO A 200 5.11 1.53 -7.29
C PRO A 200 4.10 2.31 -6.44
N ILE A 201 4.58 3.43 -5.90
CA ILE A 201 3.76 4.43 -5.20
C ILE A 201 3.94 5.75 -5.95
N GLU A 202 2.83 6.47 -6.21
CA GLU A 202 2.92 7.71 -6.98
C GLU A 202 3.36 8.88 -6.11
N ARG A 203 2.81 8.98 -4.90
CA ARG A 203 3.11 10.05 -3.95
C ARG A 203 2.93 9.54 -2.53
N MET A 204 3.80 9.96 -1.63
CA MET A 204 3.72 9.64 -0.21
C MET A 204 4.01 10.90 0.60
N ARG A 205 3.00 11.47 1.24
CA ARG A 205 3.15 12.71 2.02
C ARG A 205 2.16 12.85 3.16
N ILE A 206 2.44 13.80 4.04
CA ILE A 206 1.58 14.20 5.14
C ILE A 206 0.37 14.97 4.61
N SER A 207 -0.83 14.63 5.11
CA SER A 207 -2.05 15.36 4.83
C SER A 207 -2.15 16.64 5.66
N SER A 208 -2.23 17.77 4.99
CA SER A 208 -2.51 19.06 5.63
C SER A 208 -4.02 19.30 5.83
N ALA A 209 -4.38 20.19 6.76
CA ALA A 209 -5.77 20.62 6.93
C ALA A 209 -6.34 21.25 5.64
N ALA A 210 -5.52 21.99 4.91
CA ALA A 210 -5.91 22.56 3.61
C ALA A 210 -6.23 21.47 2.58
N ALA A 211 -5.41 20.42 2.49
CA ALA A 211 -5.65 19.31 1.56
C ALA A 211 -6.93 18.54 1.90
N LEU A 212 -7.23 18.32 3.19
CA LEU A 212 -8.45 17.62 3.61
C LEU A 212 -9.73 18.41 3.32
N ASN A 213 -9.64 19.73 3.25
CA ASN A 213 -10.76 20.64 2.99
C ASN A 213 -10.82 21.15 1.55
N ALA A 214 -9.86 20.77 0.72
CA ALA A 214 -9.84 21.17 -0.68
C ALA A 214 -11.02 20.56 -1.46
N PRO A 215 -11.59 21.30 -2.43
CA PRO A 215 -12.56 20.72 -3.35
C PRO A 215 -11.99 19.50 -4.08
N SER A 216 -12.83 18.47 -4.28
CA SER A 216 -12.39 17.28 -5.00
C SER A 216 -12.07 17.58 -6.46
N THR A 217 -10.90 17.14 -6.91
CA THR A 217 -10.52 17.11 -8.33
C THR A 217 -10.78 15.73 -8.96
N GLY A 218 -11.11 14.74 -8.13
CA GLY A 218 -11.42 13.38 -8.55
C GLY A 218 -10.22 12.55 -8.99
N ASP A 219 -9.01 13.08 -8.88
CA ASP A 219 -7.78 12.48 -9.38
C ASP A 219 -6.68 12.34 -8.31
N GLY A 220 -7.02 12.51 -7.03
CA GLY A 220 -6.07 12.37 -5.92
C GLY A 220 -5.42 10.99 -5.88
N ASN A 221 -4.10 10.96 -5.59
CA ASN A 221 -3.35 9.71 -5.51
C ASN A 221 -2.19 9.80 -4.50
N THR A 222 -2.50 10.25 -3.31
CA THR A 222 -1.52 10.36 -2.23
C THR A 222 -1.64 9.17 -1.28
N THR A 223 -0.57 8.43 -1.12
CA THR A 223 -0.45 7.46 -0.03
C THR A 223 -0.25 8.22 1.27
N GLU A 224 -1.15 8.02 2.23
CA GLU A 224 -1.17 8.73 3.51
C GLU A 224 -1.53 7.81 4.67
N VAL A 225 -1.16 8.22 5.88
CA VAL A 225 -1.49 7.50 7.13
C VAL A 225 -2.40 8.33 8.01
N PHE A 226 -1.90 9.45 8.54
CA PHE A 226 -2.63 10.31 9.45
C PHE A 226 -3.44 11.38 8.71
N ALA A 227 -4.73 11.41 8.98
CA ALA A 227 -5.65 12.45 8.53
C ALA A 227 -6.69 12.70 9.62
N CYS A 228 -6.66 13.88 10.25
CA CYS A 228 -7.57 14.25 11.35
C CYS A 228 -8.96 14.58 10.81
N ARG A 229 -9.74 13.57 10.52
CA ARG A 229 -11.11 13.71 10.00
C ARG A 229 -12.04 12.63 10.53
N PRO A 230 -13.34 12.89 10.62
CA PRO A 230 -14.32 11.84 10.88
C PRO A 230 -14.43 10.88 9.70
N VAL A 231 -15.03 9.72 9.95
CA VAL A 231 -15.49 8.84 8.86
C VAL A 231 -16.53 9.60 8.03
N ARG A 232 -16.39 9.59 6.71
CA ARG A 232 -17.30 10.28 5.81
C ARG A 232 -18.77 9.88 6.07
N GLY A 233 -19.62 10.89 6.33
CA GLY A 233 -21.04 10.69 6.64
C GLY A 233 -21.34 10.10 8.02
N LYS A 234 -20.36 10.04 8.93
CA LYS A 234 -20.53 9.57 10.31
C LYS A 234 -19.97 10.59 11.31
N LYS A 235 -20.40 10.49 12.59
CA LYS A 235 -19.87 11.32 13.67
C LYS A 235 -18.57 10.79 14.28
N GLY A 236 -18.25 9.52 14.07
CA GLY A 236 -17.06 8.88 14.64
C GLY A 236 -15.79 9.22 13.86
N TRP A 237 -14.64 9.18 14.54
CA TRP A 237 -13.34 9.40 13.94
C TRP A 237 -12.92 8.26 13.01
N SER A 238 -12.28 8.60 11.92
CA SER A 238 -11.61 7.64 11.03
C SER A 238 -10.39 7.04 11.73
N GLN A 239 -10.00 5.81 11.37
CA GLN A 239 -8.75 5.20 11.84
C GLN A 239 -7.52 6.03 11.43
N HIS A 240 -7.60 6.76 10.32
CA HIS A 240 -6.59 7.75 9.95
C HIS A 240 -6.40 8.83 11.02
N ALA A 241 -7.46 9.26 11.71
CA ALA A 241 -7.36 10.27 12.76
C ALA A 241 -6.58 9.79 14.01
N TYR A 242 -6.39 8.48 14.13
CA TYR A 242 -5.53 7.88 15.16
C TYR A 242 -4.14 7.53 14.63
N GLY A 243 -3.85 7.71 13.34
CA GLY A 243 -2.61 7.26 12.69
C GLY A 243 -2.51 5.73 12.58
N LEU A 244 -3.65 5.04 12.43
CA LEU A 244 -3.80 3.58 12.47
C LEU A 244 -4.37 3.01 11.17
N ALA A 245 -4.36 3.76 10.11
CA ALA A 245 -4.75 3.33 8.78
C ALA A 245 -3.82 3.91 7.72
N VAL A 246 -3.71 3.23 6.59
CA VAL A 246 -3.00 3.67 5.38
C VAL A 246 -3.97 3.63 4.23
N ASP A 247 -4.03 4.71 3.46
CA ASP A 247 -4.59 4.70 2.12
C ASP A 247 -3.44 4.60 1.11
N LEU A 248 -3.34 3.49 0.38
CA LEU A 248 -2.26 3.18 -0.55
C LEU A 248 -2.70 3.43 -1.99
N ASN A 249 -2.04 4.35 -2.71
CA ASN A 249 -2.35 4.68 -4.10
C ASN A 249 -3.87 4.78 -4.36
N PRO A 250 -4.58 5.77 -3.80
CA PRO A 250 -6.04 5.85 -3.87
C PRO A 250 -6.62 5.74 -5.29
N PHE A 251 -5.92 6.24 -6.29
CA PHE A 251 -6.42 6.18 -7.66
C PHE A 251 -6.37 4.76 -8.24
N GLN A 252 -5.30 4.00 -8.01
CA GLN A 252 -5.21 2.59 -8.41
C GLN A 252 -6.05 1.68 -7.51
N ASN A 253 -6.45 2.16 -6.33
CA ASN A 253 -7.17 1.40 -5.32
C ASN A 253 -8.40 2.15 -4.81
N PRO A 254 -9.39 2.45 -5.68
CA PRO A 254 -10.50 3.31 -5.32
C PRO A 254 -11.43 2.71 -4.27
N TYR A 255 -12.04 3.61 -3.48
CA TYR A 255 -13.22 3.28 -2.70
C TYR A 255 -14.44 3.16 -3.62
N ARG A 256 -15.34 2.19 -3.33
CA ARG A 256 -16.64 2.06 -4.00
C ARG A 256 -17.75 1.69 -3.01
N LYS A 257 -18.85 2.44 -3.07
CA LYS A 257 -20.12 2.09 -2.41
C LYS A 257 -21.30 2.52 -3.26
N GLY A 258 -22.03 1.57 -3.84
CA GLY A 258 -23.04 1.86 -4.85
C GLY A 258 -22.42 2.64 -6.01
N GLU A 259 -22.99 3.80 -6.31
CA GLU A 259 -22.52 4.70 -7.37
C GLU A 259 -21.35 5.63 -6.93
N VAL A 260 -21.02 5.66 -5.64
CA VAL A 260 -19.93 6.49 -5.15
C VAL A 260 -18.61 5.78 -5.42
N VAL A 261 -17.71 6.47 -6.13
CA VAL A 261 -16.31 6.06 -6.38
C VAL A 261 -15.40 7.19 -5.92
N LEU A 262 -14.35 6.89 -5.17
CA LEU A 262 -13.37 7.86 -4.71
C LEU A 262 -11.96 7.29 -4.91
N PRO A 263 -11.07 8.01 -5.60
CA PRO A 263 -11.29 9.27 -6.34
C PRO A 263 -12.29 9.08 -7.50
N GLU A 264 -13.06 10.12 -7.80
CA GLU A 264 -14.21 10.05 -8.71
C GLU A 264 -13.84 9.69 -10.17
N LEU A 265 -12.60 9.97 -10.58
CA LEU A 265 -12.08 9.64 -11.90
C LEU A 265 -11.42 8.25 -11.97
N ALA A 266 -11.41 7.48 -10.89
CA ALA A 266 -10.70 6.20 -10.82
C ALA A 266 -11.55 4.99 -11.27
N THR A 267 -12.64 5.22 -12.03
CA THR A 267 -13.61 4.16 -12.39
C THR A 267 -13.03 3.01 -13.20
N SER A 268 -11.99 3.24 -14.03
CA SER A 268 -11.29 2.16 -14.76
C SER A 268 -10.59 1.17 -13.84
N TYR A 269 -10.25 1.55 -12.61
CA TYR A 269 -9.59 0.71 -11.62
C TYR A 269 -10.56 -0.12 -10.76
N LEU A 270 -11.86 0.00 -11.01
CA LEU A 270 -12.87 -0.89 -10.40
C LEU A 270 -12.85 -2.29 -11.02
N ASP A 271 -12.41 -2.43 -12.26
CA ASP A 271 -12.11 -3.73 -12.84
C ASP A 271 -10.80 -4.28 -12.26
N ARG A 272 -10.94 -5.16 -11.26
CA ARG A 272 -9.80 -5.76 -10.57
C ARG A 272 -9.21 -6.96 -11.31
N ALA A 273 -9.86 -7.45 -12.36
CA ALA A 273 -9.32 -8.49 -13.23
C ALA A 273 -8.26 -7.92 -14.20
N ASP A 274 -8.39 -6.65 -14.57
CA ASP A 274 -7.37 -5.91 -15.33
C ASP A 274 -6.31 -5.34 -14.37
N ALA A 275 -5.42 -6.24 -13.91
CA ALA A 275 -4.40 -5.90 -12.93
C ALA A 275 -3.34 -4.98 -13.54
N ARG A 276 -3.07 -3.86 -12.87
CA ARG A 276 -2.12 -2.82 -13.28
C ARG A 276 -1.18 -2.45 -12.14
N PRO A 277 0.02 -1.92 -12.44
CA PRO A 277 0.97 -1.50 -11.41
C PRO A 277 0.33 -0.59 -10.35
N GLY A 278 0.71 -0.76 -9.08
CA GLY A 278 0.23 0.02 -7.95
C GLY A 278 -1.14 -0.38 -7.40
N MET A 279 -1.80 -1.38 -7.98
CA MET A 279 -3.04 -1.96 -7.46
C MET A 279 -2.73 -2.94 -6.32
N ALA A 280 -3.47 -2.82 -5.21
CA ALA A 280 -3.49 -3.83 -4.16
C ALA A 280 -4.44 -4.96 -4.57
N GLN A 281 -3.93 -6.16 -4.74
CA GLN A 281 -4.69 -7.34 -5.16
C GLN A 281 -4.66 -8.42 -4.08
N PRO A 282 -5.71 -9.25 -3.97
CA PRO A 282 -5.72 -10.36 -3.05
C PRO A 282 -4.50 -11.26 -3.27
N ARG A 283 -3.83 -11.66 -2.17
CA ARG A 283 -2.64 -12.53 -2.17
C ARG A 283 -1.37 -11.95 -2.80
N GLU A 284 -1.38 -10.71 -3.29
CA GLU A 284 -0.18 -10.02 -3.75
C GLU A 284 0.55 -9.31 -2.61
N GLU A 285 1.74 -8.78 -2.91
CA GLU A 285 2.66 -8.32 -1.86
C GLU A 285 2.09 -7.19 -1.01
N ALA A 286 1.37 -6.24 -1.58
CA ALA A 286 0.78 -5.16 -0.79
C ALA A 286 -0.16 -5.70 0.30
N VAL A 287 -1.12 -6.56 -0.07
CA VAL A 287 -2.05 -7.15 0.88
C VAL A 287 -1.34 -8.06 1.87
N ARG A 288 -0.36 -8.87 1.41
CA ARG A 288 0.43 -9.74 2.30
C ARG A 288 1.30 -8.97 3.29
N ALA A 289 1.87 -7.85 2.88
CA ALA A 289 2.72 -7.04 3.74
C ALA A 289 1.94 -6.46 4.93
N PHE A 290 0.76 -5.90 4.68
CA PHE A 290 -0.13 -5.40 5.73
C PHE A 290 -0.73 -6.53 6.58
N ALA A 291 -1.13 -7.65 5.99
CA ALA A 291 -1.63 -8.81 6.73
C ALA A 291 -0.57 -9.38 7.67
N ALA A 292 0.71 -9.34 7.32
CA ALA A 292 1.81 -9.82 8.15
C ALA A 292 1.99 -9.03 9.46
N ILE A 293 1.54 -7.78 9.51
CA ILE A 293 1.49 -6.96 10.72
C ILE A 293 0.10 -6.95 11.39
N GLY A 294 -0.80 -7.87 10.97
CA GLY A 294 -2.15 -8.02 11.54
C GLY A 294 -3.17 -6.99 11.07
N TRP A 295 -2.91 -6.25 10.01
CA TRP A 295 -3.85 -5.25 9.48
C TRP A 295 -4.85 -5.86 8.51
N GLY A 296 -6.10 -5.39 8.60
CA GLY A 296 -7.15 -5.74 7.64
C GLY A 296 -7.10 -4.86 6.40
N TRP A 297 -7.63 -5.39 5.30
CA TRP A 297 -7.73 -4.71 4.01
C TRP A 297 -9.19 -4.42 3.64
N GLY A 298 -9.49 -3.17 3.25
CA GLY A 298 -10.84 -2.75 2.85
C GLY A 298 -11.34 -3.37 1.55
N GLY A 299 -10.46 -4.02 0.77
CA GLY A 299 -10.87 -4.86 -0.37
C GLY A 299 -11.67 -6.11 0.05
N ASP A 300 -11.58 -6.54 1.30
CA ASP A 300 -12.32 -7.68 1.85
C ASP A 300 -13.70 -7.29 2.41
N TYR A 301 -14.03 -5.99 2.51
CA TYR A 301 -15.32 -5.55 3.03
C TYR A 301 -16.49 -6.06 2.17
N ARG A 302 -17.62 -6.36 2.81
CA ARG A 302 -18.78 -6.98 2.13
C ARG A 302 -19.74 -5.95 1.55
N SER A 303 -20.06 -4.88 2.28
CA SER A 303 -21.07 -3.88 1.91
C SER A 303 -20.57 -2.74 1.04
N LEU A 304 -19.26 -2.61 0.94
CA LEU A 304 -18.53 -1.65 0.11
C LEU A 304 -17.15 -2.24 -0.21
N LYS A 305 -16.40 -1.59 -1.07
CA LYS A 305 -14.98 -1.87 -1.29
C LYS A 305 -14.16 -0.62 -1.04
N ASP A 306 -13.07 -0.76 -0.29
CA ASP A 306 -12.12 0.31 -0.04
C ASP A 306 -10.71 -0.22 -0.30
N TYR A 307 -10.39 -0.31 -1.60
CA TYR A 307 -9.18 -1.01 -2.02
C TYR A 307 -7.89 -0.31 -1.56
N MET A 308 -7.93 1.02 -1.31
CA MET A 308 -6.77 1.76 -0.79
C MET A 308 -6.51 1.48 0.69
N HIS A 309 -7.57 1.16 1.45
CA HIS A 309 -7.58 1.22 2.90
C HIS A 309 -7.03 -0.03 3.56
N PHE A 310 -6.00 0.13 4.37
CA PHE A 310 -5.48 -0.86 5.30
C PHE A 310 -5.55 -0.29 6.72
N SER A 311 -5.95 -1.07 7.71
CA SER A 311 -6.06 -0.57 9.09
C SER A 311 -5.75 -1.61 10.15
N ALA A 312 -5.22 -1.14 11.28
CA ALA A 312 -4.91 -1.97 12.45
C ALA A 312 -6.15 -2.60 13.10
N THR A 313 -7.35 -2.06 12.82
CA THR A 313 -8.62 -2.55 13.39
C THR A 313 -9.43 -3.41 12.43
N GLY A 314 -9.01 -3.50 11.18
CA GLY A 314 -9.69 -4.30 10.14
C GLY A 314 -10.97 -3.66 9.60
N GLY A 315 -11.32 -2.42 9.98
CA GLY A 315 -12.56 -1.77 9.52
C GLY A 315 -12.78 -0.41 10.13
#